data_9dc155387b7cbd9a17ce002039f56fe4
#
_entry.id   9dc155387b7cbd9a17ce002039f56fe4
#
_cell.length_a   1.000
_cell.length_b   1.000
_cell.length_c   1.000
_cell.angle_alpha   90.00
_cell.angle_beta   90.00
_cell.angle_gamma   90.00
#
_symmetry.space_group_name_H-M   'P 1'
#
loop_
_entity.id
_entity.type
_entity.pdbx_description
1 polymer ?
#
loop_
_entity_poly.entity_id
_entity_poly.type
_entity_poly.pdbx_seq_one_letter_code
_entity_poly.pdbx_strand_id
1 'polypeptide(L)'
;MKKILTLFACAALLGTACTDDANDDGNRHRTYEVAVQLVYPEGSELTATEGVEVRMTNSSTGTVTTAATDAAGIASFTLTEGIYESTATDRRSVDGYTYTLNALQSNIVISSSTWSEGMTVSLNLVASRAGQILIKELYTGGCQKDDGSGTYQFDKYMVVYNL
;
A
#
# COMPACT_ATOMS: atom_id res chain seq x y z
N MET A 1 33.69 -28.88 -60.73
CA MET A 1 34.08 -27.54 -61.24
C MET A 1 33.62 -26.49 -60.28
N LYS A 2 34.58 -25.69 -59.86
CA LYS A 2 34.51 -24.37 -59.23
C LYS A 2 33.84 -24.19 -57.86
N LYS A 3 34.72 -24.09 -56.92
CA LYS A 3 34.66 -23.48 -55.57
C LYS A 3 34.21 -22.04 -55.67
N ILE A 4 33.35 -21.61 -54.75
CA ILE A 4 33.35 -20.18 -54.29
C ILE A 4 33.28 -20.20 -52.78
N LEU A 5 34.39 -19.82 -52.25
CA LEU A 5 34.66 -19.52 -50.85
C LEU A 5 34.19 -18.09 -50.58
N THR A 6 33.19 -17.88 -49.77
CA THR A 6 32.81 -16.55 -49.35
C THR A 6 33.18 -16.37 -47.90
N LEU A 7 34.25 -15.67 -47.67
CA LEU A 7 34.78 -15.19 -46.42
C LEU A 7 33.87 -14.08 -45.91
N PHE A 8 33.16 -14.29 -44.79
CA PHE A 8 32.48 -13.20 -44.11
C PHE A 8 33.33 -12.71 -42.95
N ALA A 9 33.82 -11.50 -43.14
CA ALA A 9 34.62 -10.76 -42.18
C ALA A 9 33.80 -10.49 -40.91
N CYS A 10 34.36 -10.90 -39.79
CA CYS A 10 33.90 -10.58 -38.43
C CYS A 10 34.27 -9.11 -38.15
N ALA A 11 33.32 -8.20 -38.22
CA ALA A 11 33.49 -6.85 -37.72
C ALA A 11 33.44 -6.86 -36.19
N ALA A 12 34.58 -6.74 -35.57
CA ALA A 12 34.71 -6.48 -34.16
C ALA A 12 34.15 -5.09 -33.84
N LEU A 13 32.97 -5.04 -33.24
CA LEU A 13 32.48 -3.83 -32.59
C LEU A 13 33.26 -3.65 -31.28
N LEU A 14 34.23 -2.77 -31.32
CA LEU A 14 34.84 -2.19 -30.15
C LEU A 14 33.78 -1.38 -29.43
N GLY A 15 33.16 -2.00 -28.39
CA GLY A 15 32.39 -1.29 -27.41
C GLY A 15 33.29 -0.28 -26.73
N THR A 16 33.02 1.00 -26.93
CA THR A 16 33.62 2.07 -26.14
C THR A 16 33.20 1.83 -24.71
N ALA A 17 34.16 1.40 -23.90
CA ALA A 17 34.02 1.50 -22.46
C ALA A 17 33.80 2.96 -22.13
N CYS A 18 32.62 3.31 -21.64
CA CYS A 18 32.42 4.55 -20.91
C CYS A 18 33.40 4.50 -19.74
N THR A 19 34.42 5.33 -19.78
CA THR A 19 35.21 5.66 -18.62
C THR A 19 34.27 6.31 -17.65
N ASP A 20 34.03 5.64 -16.51
CA ASP A 20 33.45 6.28 -15.35
C ASP A 20 34.30 7.49 -15.00
N ASP A 21 33.72 8.67 -15.20
CA ASP A 21 34.28 9.90 -14.68
C ASP A 21 34.39 9.78 -13.17
N ALA A 22 35.61 9.64 -12.67
CA ALA A 22 35.95 9.53 -11.24
C ALA A 22 35.79 10.86 -10.50
N ASN A 23 34.80 11.68 -10.88
CA ASN A 23 34.43 12.93 -10.22
C ASN A 23 32.91 12.97 -9.97
N ASP A 24 32.34 11.87 -9.49
CA ASP A 24 31.01 11.93 -8.88
C ASP A 24 31.20 12.18 -7.38
N ASP A 25 31.09 13.47 -7.03
CA ASP A 25 31.03 13.94 -5.65
C ASP A 25 29.97 13.15 -4.88
N GLY A 26 30.37 12.19 -4.07
CA GLY A 26 29.74 11.54 -2.94
C GLY A 26 28.21 11.55 -2.72
N ASN A 27 27.41 11.95 -3.68
CA ASN A 27 25.96 12.06 -3.58
C ASN A 27 25.22 10.98 -4.42
N ARG A 28 25.83 9.79 -4.55
CA ARG A 28 25.08 8.63 -5.02
C ARG A 28 24.06 8.28 -3.94
N HIS A 29 22.82 8.63 -4.18
CA HIS A 29 21.71 8.16 -3.36
C HIS A 29 21.72 6.64 -3.36
N ARG A 30 22.25 6.07 -2.27
CA ARG A 30 22.24 4.63 -2.08
C ARG A 30 20.80 4.15 -2.06
N THR A 31 20.49 3.15 -2.87
CA THR A 31 19.18 2.51 -2.90
C THR A 31 19.20 1.19 -2.14
N TYR A 32 18.05 0.82 -1.61
CA TYR A 32 17.82 -0.38 -0.83
C TYR A 32 16.61 -1.12 -1.37
N GLU A 33 16.75 -2.44 -1.50
CA GLU A 33 15.62 -3.30 -1.77
C GLU A 33 14.85 -3.52 -0.46
N VAL A 34 13.57 -3.15 -0.46
CA VAL A 34 12.70 -3.17 0.70
C VAL A 34 11.48 -4.02 0.40
N ALA A 35 11.32 -5.12 1.14
CA ALA A 35 10.14 -5.95 1.09
C ALA A 35 9.14 -5.51 2.17
N VAL A 36 7.86 -5.37 1.81
CA VAL A 36 6.76 -5.09 2.74
C VAL A 36 5.80 -6.28 2.71
N GLN A 37 5.70 -7.00 3.84
CA GLN A 37 4.82 -8.14 4.01
C GLN A 37 3.50 -7.69 4.63
N LEU A 38 2.38 -7.93 3.96
CA LEU A 38 1.06 -7.77 4.55
C LEU A 38 0.75 -8.92 5.50
N VAL A 39 0.43 -8.59 6.75
CA VAL A 39 0.05 -9.55 7.80
C VAL A 39 -1.44 -9.43 8.03
N TYR A 40 -2.18 -10.48 7.70
CA TYR A 40 -3.62 -10.56 7.88
C TYR A 40 -3.98 -10.96 9.31
N PRO A 41 -5.17 -10.56 9.83
CA PRO A 41 -5.57 -10.86 11.20
C PRO A 41 -5.64 -12.37 11.44
N GLU A 42 -5.06 -12.81 12.56
CA GLU A 42 -5.11 -14.21 12.99
C GLU A 42 -6.55 -14.69 13.22
N GLY A 43 -6.82 -15.94 12.87
CA GLY A 43 -8.15 -16.57 13.06
C GLY A 43 -9.22 -16.04 12.09
N SER A 44 -8.85 -15.18 11.12
CA SER A 44 -9.74 -14.77 10.04
C SER A 44 -9.57 -15.68 8.83
N GLU A 45 -10.62 -15.78 8.01
CA GLU A 45 -10.54 -16.47 6.70
C GLU A 45 -9.84 -15.62 5.63
N LEU A 46 -9.35 -14.43 6.03
CA LEU A 46 -8.69 -13.49 5.14
C LEU A 46 -7.21 -13.85 5.04
N THR A 47 -6.79 -14.19 3.83
CA THR A 47 -5.41 -14.60 3.54
C THR A 47 -4.73 -13.65 2.57
N ALA A 48 -3.41 -13.73 2.49
CA ALA A 48 -2.61 -12.99 1.54
C ALA A 48 -3.12 -13.16 0.11
N THR A 49 -3.05 -12.10 -0.68
CA THR A 49 -3.45 -12.09 -2.07
C THR A 49 -2.55 -11.21 -2.90
N GLU A 50 -2.47 -11.53 -4.16
CA GLU A 50 -1.79 -10.75 -5.18
C GLU A 50 -2.57 -9.47 -5.53
N GLY A 51 -1.85 -8.38 -5.84
CA GLY A 51 -2.42 -7.17 -6.41
C GLY A 51 -2.90 -6.13 -5.39
N VAL A 52 -2.66 -6.32 -4.09
CA VAL A 52 -2.96 -5.27 -3.09
C VAL A 52 -1.92 -4.16 -3.20
N GLU A 53 -2.37 -2.92 -3.41
CA GLU A 53 -1.49 -1.77 -3.47
C GLU A 53 -0.93 -1.43 -2.09
N VAL A 54 0.39 -1.40 -2.00
CA VAL A 54 1.15 -0.91 -0.85
C VAL A 54 1.82 0.40 -1.24
N ARG A 55 1.79 1.38 -0.34
CA ARG A 55 2.38 2.71 -0.55
C ARG A 55 3.47 2.97 0.47
N MET A 56 4.60 3.45 -0.01
CA MET A 56 5.70 3.95 0.81
C MET A 56 5.84 5.45 0.59
N THR A 57 5.64 6.23 1.64
CA THR A 57 5.75 7.70 1.60
C THR A 57 6.99 8.13 2.37
N ASN A 58 7.91 8.83 1.70
CA ASN A 58 9.05 9.43 2.38
C ASN A 58 8.58 10.60 3.23
N SER A 59 8.81 10.54 4.55
CA SER A 59 8.31 11.52 5.51
C SER A 59 8.95 12.92 5.37
N SER A 60 10.14 12.99 4.76
CA SER A 60 10.86 14.27 4.57
C SER A 60 10.50 14.96 3.27
N THR A 61 10.32 14.20 2.19
CA THR A 61 10.08 14.76 0.84
C THR A 61 8.62 14.69 0.42
N GLY A 62 7.81 13.85 1.08
CA GLY A 62 6.44 13.55 0.68
C GLY A 62 6.35 12.67 -0.60
N THR A 63 7.49 12.19 -1.09
CA THR A 63 7.51 11.33 -2.28
C THR A 63 6.82 10.00 -1.97
N VAL A 64 5.89 9.61 -2.85
CA VAL A 64 5.13 8.36 -2.74
C VAL A 64 5.59 7.38 -3.80
N THR A 65 5.92 6.17 -3.38
CA THR A 65 6.21 5.03 -4.25
C THR A 65 5.17 3.94 -3.96
N THR A 66 4.62 3.32 -5.00
CA THR A 66 3.62 2.25 -4.86
C THR A 66 4.11 0.96 -5.50
N ALA A 67 3.74 -0.16 -4.92
CA ALA A 67 3.94 -1.49 -5.49
C ALA A 67 2.75 -2.39 -5.14
N ALA A 68 2.44 -3.33 -6.03
CA ALA A 68 1.44 -4.35 -5.77
C ALA A 68 2.06 -5.56 -5.08
N THR A 69 1.30 -6.23 -4.23
CA THR A 69 1.73 -7.49 -3.61
C THR A 69 1.75 -8.64 -4.60
N ASP A 70 2.64 -9.57 -4.40
CA ASP A 70 2.64 -10.89 -5.01
C ASP A 70 1.63 -11.85 -4.32
N ALA A 71 1.60 -13.10 -4.77
CA ALA A 71 0.71 -14.14 -4.23
C ALA A 71 1.02 -14.49 -2.74
N ALA A 72 2.21 -14.17 -2.24
CA ALA A 72 2.59 -14.31 -0.83
C ALA A 72 2.20 -13.08 0.01
N GLY A 73 1.66 -12.03 -0.62
CA GLY A 73 1.32 -10.77 0.04
C GLY A 73 2.52 -9.87 0.31
N ILE A 74 3.57 -9.99 -0.50
CA ILE A 74 4.79 -9.18 -0.40
C ILE A 74 4.84 -8.16 -1.53
N ALA A 75 5.03 -6.89 -1.19
CA ALA A 75 5.33 -5.82 -2.13
C ALA A 75 6.81 -5.43 -2.04
N SER A 76 7.49 -5.32 -3.19
CA SER A 76 8.91 -5.00 -3.28
C SER A 76 9.13 -3.58 -3.79
N PHE A 77 10.06 -2.87 -3.15
CA PHE A 77 10.40 -1.48 -3.44
C PHE A 77 11.90 -1.30 -3.56
N THR A 78 12.32 -0.38 -4.42
CA THR A 78 13.69 0.16 -4.44
C THR A 78 13.63 1.60 -3.91
N LEU A 79 14.14 1.84 -2.71
CA LEU A 79 14.03 3.11 -1.98
C LEU A 79 15.40 3.70 -1.65
N THR A 80 15.47 5.02 -1.55
CA THR A 80 16.65 5.73 -1.05
C THR A 80 16.69 5.76 0.48
N GLU A 81 17.80 6.18 1.06
CA GLU A 81 17.87 6.44 2.51
C GLU A 81 16.80 7.46 2.94
N GLY A 82 16.17 7.21 4.07
CA GLY A 82 15.12 8.09 4.60
C GLY A 82 14.26 7.46 5.68
N ILE A 83 13.29 8.24 6.12
CA ILE A 83 12.24 7.79 7.04
C ILE A 83 10.96 7.69 6.23
N TYR A 84 10.30 6.56 6.35
CA TYR A 84 9.12 6.24 5.55
C TYR A 84 7.91 5.89 6.42
N GLU A 85 6.76 6.10 5.82
CA GLU A 85 5.47 5.59 6.26
C GLU A 85 4.97 4.61 5.21
N SER A 86 4.51 3.43 5.65
CA SER A 86 3.89 2.43 4.79
C SER A 86 2.40 2.33 5.07
N THR A 87 1.59 2.32 4.02
CA THR A 87 0.13 2.13 4.11
C THR A 87 -0.35 1.11 3.09
N ALA A 88 -1.38 0.36 3.46
CA ALA A 88 -2.11 -0.51 2.54
C ALA A 88 -3.60 -0.52 2.89
N THR A 89 -4.42 -0.71 1.87
CA THR A 89 -5.87 -0.94 2.02
C THR A 89 -6.26 -2.10 1.13
N ASP A 90 -6.93 -3.09 1.72
CA ASP A 90 -7.49 -4.22 0.99
C ASP A 90 -9.00 -4.31 1.26
N ARG A 91 -9.78 -4.76 0.29
CA ARG A 91 -11.24 -4.91 0.41
C ARG A 91 -11.65 -6.29 -0.06
N ARG A 92 -12.31 -7.03 0.84
CA ARG A 92 -12.71 -8.41 0.60
C ARG A 92 -14.18 -8.64 0.90
N SER A 93 -14.79 -9.52 0.12
CA SER A 93 -16.13 -10.02 0.42
C SER A 93 -16.01 -11.51 0.75
N VAL A 94 -16.40 -11.88 1.98
CA VAL A 94 -16.40 -13.25 2.51
C VAL A 94 -17.74 -13.50 3.17
N ASP A 95 -18.41 -14.59 2.82
CA ASP A 95 -19.70 -15.01 3.40
C ASP A 95 -20.80 -13.92 3.36
N GLY A 96 -20.83 -13.11 2.30
CA GLY A 96 -21.80 -12.04 2.13
C GLY A 96 -21.48 -10.77 2.93
N TYR A 97 -20.36 -10.73 3.65
CA TYR A 97 -19.88 -9.53 4.34
C TYR A 97 -18.73 -8.88 3.60
N THR A 98 -18.72 -7.54 3.60
CA THR A 98 -17.59 -6.77 3.09
C THR A 98 -16.68 -6.35 4.23
N TYR A 99 -15.42 -6.76 4.13
CA TYR A 99 -14.34 -6.36 5.02
C TYR A 99 -13.49 -5.29 4.34
N THR A 100 -13.16 -4.25 5.08
CA THR A 100 -12.12 -3.29 4.71
C THR A 100 -10.96 -3.47 5.66
N LEU A 101 -9.78 -3.78 5.12
CA LEU A 101 -8.57 -3.98 5.88
C LEU A 101 -7.66 -2.78 5.63
N ASN A 102 -7.20 -2.16 6.69
CA ASN A 102 -6.27 -1.02 6.60
C ASN A 102 -5.05 -1.30 7.44
N ALA A 103 -3.91 -0.85 6.97
CA ALA A 103 -2.66 -0.89 7.71
C ALA A 103 -1.90 0.41 7.57
N LEU A 104 -1.20 0.77 8.63
CA LEU A 104 -0.30 1.91 8.70
C LEU A 104 0.90 1.54 9.57
N GLN A 105 2.10 1.76 9.06
CA GLN A 105 3.35 1.65 9.80
C GLN A 105 4.18 2.89 9.55
N SER A 106 4.41 3.69 10.59
CA SER A 106 5.23 4.90 10.53
C SER A 106 6.64 4.65 11.06
N ASN A 107 7.53 5.62 10.82
CA ASN A 107 8.91 5.63 11.31
C ASN A 107 9.76 4.43 10.83
N ILE A 108 9.57 4.01 9.59
CA ILE A 108 10.43 3.00 8.96
C ILE A 108 11.72 3.69 8.53
N VAL A 109 12.82 3.42 9.24
CA VAL A 109 14.13 4.03 8.96
C VAL A 109 14.90 3.14 8.02
N ILE A 110 15.21 3.65 6.83
CA ILE A 110 16.02 2.97 5.82
C ILE A 110 17.35 3.71 5.72
N SER A 111 18.41 3.06 6.15
CA SER A 111 19.77 3.59 6.09
C SER A 111 20.78 2.45 6.11
N SER A 112 22.04 2.76 5.81
CA SER A 112 23.12 1.77 5.83
C SER A 112 23.38 1.14 7.21
N SER A 113 22.91 1.77 8.29
CA SER A 113 23.05 1.27 9.66
C SER A 113 21.84 0.47 10.16
N THR A 114 20.67 0.69 9.56
CA THR A 114 19.40 0.10 10.04
C THR A 114 18.82 -0.92 9.07
N TRP A 115 19.25 -0.92 7.81
CA TRP A 115 18.70 -1.79 6.77
C TRP A 115 19.76 -2.74 6.23
N SER A 116 19.46 -4.03 6.21
CA SER A 116 20.28 -5.08 5.59
C SER A 116 19.47 -5.88 4.58
N GLU A 117 20.14 -6.53 3.64
CA GLU A 117 19.53 -7.41 2.66
C GLU A 117 18.68 -8.50 3.33
N GLY A 118 17.49 -8.74 2.81
CA GLY A 118 16.53 -9.71 3.34
C GLY A 118 15.64 -9.22 4.49
N MET A 119 15.84 -7.99 4.96
CA MET A 119 14.90 -7.40 5.94
C MET A 119 13.54 -7.12 5.30
N THR A 120 12.49 -7.30 6.10
CA THR A 120 11.11 -7.12 5.68
C THR A 120 10.37 -6.24 6.69
N VAL A 121 9.57 -5.32 6.19
CA VAL A 121 8.62 -4.54 6.98
C VAL A 121 7.33 -5.34 7.11
N SER A 122 6.89 -5.61 8.34
CA SER A 122 5.60 -6.27 8.59
C SER A 122 4.51 -5.21 8.71
N LEU A 123 3.54 -5.22 7.81
CA LEU A 123 2.42 -4.28 7.78
C LEU A 123 1.15 -4.99 8.23
N ASN A 124 0.79 -4.82 9.51
CA ASN A 124 -0.34 -5.50 10.12
C ASN A 124 -1.67 -4.87 9.68
N LEU A 125 -2.50 -5.65 9.02
CA LEU A 125 -3.82 -5.26 8.57
C LEU A 125 -4.85 -5.39 9.71
N VAL A 126 -5.63 -4.34 9.90
CA VAL A 126 -6.78 -4.34 10.80
C VAL A 126 -8.04 -4.40 9.98
N ALA A 127 -8.82 -5.46 10.16
CA ALA A 127 -10.08 -5.67 9.45
C ALA A 127 -11.23 -4.97 10.17
N SER A 128 -12.02 -4.23 9.42
CA SER A 128 -13.33 -3.73 9.83
C SER A 128 -14.39 -4.30 8.90
N ARG A 129 -15.49 -4.76 9.48
CA ARG A 129 -16.63 -5.26 8.73
C ARG A 129 -17.66 -4.15 8.58
N ALA A 130 -18.13 -3.91 7.35
CA ALA A 130 -19.28 -3.03 7.14
C ALA A 130 -20.50 -3.64 7.84
N GLY A 131 -21.15 -2.85 8.69
CA GLY A 131 -22.42 -3.26 9.29
C GLY A 131 -23.48 -3.41 8.20
N GLN A 132 -24.35 -4.41 8.36
CA GLN A 132 -25.51 -4.57 7.48
C GLN A 132 -26.61 -3.56 7.80
N ILE A 133 -26.53 -2.89 8.96
CA ILE A 133 -27.52 -1.95 9.44
C ILE A 133 -26.96 -0.54 9.31
N LEU A 134 -27.65 0.30 8.55
CA LEU A 134 -27.37 1.72 8.42
C LEU A 134 -28.47 2.54 9.08
N ILE A 135 -28.09 3.63 9.73
CA ILE A 135 -29.07 4.64 10.17
C ILE A 135 -29.44 5.45 8.92
N LYS A 136 -30.68 5.30 8.46
CA LYS A 136 -31.22 6.04 7.32
C LYS A 136 -31.68 7.43 7.74
N GLU A 137 -32.37 7.51 8.85
CA GLU A 137 -32.91 8.74 9.40
C GLU A 137 -32.72 8.75 10.91
N LEU A 138 -32.39 9.92 11.43
CA LEU A 138 -32.31 10.17 12.88
C LEU A 138 -33.01 11.50 13.16
N TYR A 139 -34.15 11.41 13.81
CA TYR A 139 -34.88 12.57 14.29
C TYR A 139 -34.64 12.74 15.79
N THR A 140 -33.96 13.82 16.18
CA THR A 140 -33.56 14.10 17.57
C THR A 140 -34.29 15.31 18.16
N GLY A 141 -35.00 16.08 17.31
CA GLY A 141 -35.83 17.18 17.77
C GLY A 141 -37.24 16.71 18.08
N GLY A 142 -37.95 17.39 18.96
CA GLY A 142 -39.37 17.17 19.20
C GLY A 142 -40.24 18.02 18.27
N CYS A 143 -41.42 17.54 17.87
CA CYS A 143 -42.43 18.37 17.19
C CYS A 143 -42.89 19.47 18.11
N GLN A 144 -43.20 20.63 17.51
CA GLN A 144 -43.84 21.70 18.27
C GLN A 144 -45.26 21.26 18.69
N LYS A 145 -45.60 21.55 19.93
CA LYS A 145 -46.97 21.32 20.41
C LYS A 145 -47.96 22.24 19.72
N ASP A 146 -49.16 21.74 19.48
CA ASP A 146 -50.24 22.49 18.81
C ASP A 146 -50.60 23.78 19.54
N ASP A 147 -50.44 23.84 20.84
CA ASP A 147 -50.68 25.00 21.71
C ASP A 147 -49.51 25.99 21.77
N GLY A 148 -48.42 25.74 21.09
CA GLY A 148 -47.21 26.57 21.09
C GLY A 148 -46.44 26.56 22.41
N SER A 149 -46.77 25.71 23.38
CA SER A 149 -46.16 25.68 24.72
C SER A 149 -44.77 25.04 24.76
N GLY A 150 -44.19 24.70 23.61
CA GLY A 150 -42.88 24.04 23.49
C GLY A 150 -42.89 22.84 22.54
N THR A 151 -41.97 21.93 22.73
CA THR A 151 -41.81 20.73 21.88
C THR A 151 -42.09 19.45 22.66
N TYR A 152 -42.54 18.40 21.97
CA TYR A 152 -42.63 17.06 22.51
C TYR A 152 -41.20 16.48 22.62
N GLN A 153 -40.66 16.38 23.82
CA GLN A 153 -39.29 15.96 24.06
C GLN A 153 -39.05 14.46 23.75
N PHE A 154 -40.09 13.66 23.73
CA PHE A 154 -40.05 12.23 23.47
C PHE A 154 -40.35 11.82 22.03
N ASP A 155 -40.68 12.78 21.19
CA ASP A 155 -40.94 12.56 19.77
C ASP A 155 -39.60 12.48 19.02
N LYS A 156 -38.94 11.31 19.18
CA LYS A 156 -37.64 11.00 18.57
C LYS A 156 -37.76 9.62 17.94
N TYR A 157 -37.20 9.50 16.73
CA TYR A 157 -37.10 8.20 16.08
C TYR A 157 -35.80 8.01 15.35
N MET A 158 -35.49 6.76 15.11
CA MET A 158 -34.40 6.34 14.27
C MET A 158 -34.90 5.30 13.27
N VAL A 159 -34.68 5.55 12.00
CA VAL A 159 -34.95 4.58 10.94
C VAL A 159 -33.64 3.86 10.60
N VAL A 160 -33.65 2.56 10.74
CA VAL A 160 -32.52 1.69 10.37
C VAL A 160 -32.87 0.98 9.06
N TYR A 161 -31.85 0.82 8.25
CA TYR A 161 -31.94 0.12 6.97
C TYR A 161 -30.96 -1.04 6.99
N ASN A 162 -31.40 -2.20 6.53
CA ASN A 162 -30.57 -3.39 6.32
C ASN A 162 -30.16 -3.44 4.86
N LEU A 163 -28.83 -3.56 4.62
CA LEU A 163 -28.22 -3.68 3.28
C LEU A 163 -28.39 -5.08 2.72
#